data_787e746d48dd988337f2fb8a53ac3c3c
#
_entry.id   787e746d48dd988337f2fb8a53ac3c3c
#
_cell.length_a   1.000
_cell.length_b   1.000
_cell.length_c   1.000
_cell.angle_alpha   90.00
_cell.angle_beta   90.00
_cell.angle_gamma   90.00
#
_symmetry.space_group_name_H-M   'P 1'
#
loop_
_entity.id
_entity.type
_entity.pdbx_description
1 polymer ?
#
loop_
_entity_poly.entity_id
_entity_poly.type
_entity_poly.pdbx_seq_one_letter_code
_entity_poly.pdbx_strand_id
1 'polypeptide(L)'
;MDSKKIVLFGDGCTGKSTMYHKIRDLKKEDYTFDKRYKATDEFDFMRVEIKTSIGDIMIDLWDTAGQENRGGKLRDAYLKGADGVILFYDVSEKKSAANIPEWLNQVKRVVPGVPVAVVGNKSDKLNELDQCESVKLRECNLQRDVGHSQIKNFLISIKNDTHIVSNSSFWSSKITYEVERGCLIGLEYLLSNLYNNTVKLA
;
A
#
# COMPACT_ATOMS: atom_id res chain seq x y z
N MET A 1 -2.79 1.63 24.97
CA MET A 1 -2.11 0.91 23.86
C MET A 1 -1.45 1.94 22.97
N ASP A 2 -0.17 1.76 22.65
CA ASP A 2 0.51 2.66 21.73
C ASP A 2 -0.04 2.43 20.31
N SER A 3 -0.53 3.49 19.67
CA SER A 3 -0.97 3.42 18.28
C SER A 3 0.23 3.38 17.33
N LYS A 4 0.08 2.71 16.19
CA LYS A 4 1.08 2.67 15.13
C LYS A 4 0.71 3.64 14.01
N LYS A 5 1.62 4.56 13.69
CA LYS A 5 1.44 5.51 12.60
C LYS A 5 1.71 4.85 11.25
N ILE A 6 0.67 4.71 10.42
CA ILE A 6 0.74 4.19 9.05
C ILE A 6 0.43 5.32 8.07
N VAL A 7 1.34 5.55 7.12
CA VAL A 7 1.20 6.62 6.12
C VAL A 7 0.92 6.02 4.75
N LEU A 8 -0.17 6.47 4.10
CA LEU A 8 -0.47 6.17 2.70
C LEU A 8 0.22 7.23 1.84
N PHE A 9 1.12 6.81 0.95
CA PHE A 9 2.03 7.69 0.24
C PHE A 9 2.08 7.35 -1.26
N GLY A 10 2.54 8.26 -2.14
CA GLY A 10 2.63 8.06 -3.59
C GLY A 10 1.83 9.07 -4.40
N ASP A 11 1.83 8.91 -5.72
CA ASP A 11 1.23 9.85 -6.69
C ASP A 11 -0.29 10.06 -6.48
N GLY A 12 -0.80 11.13 -7.07
CA GLY A 12 -2.24 11.39 -7.13
C GLY A 12 -3.00 10.29 -7.87
N CYS A 13 -4.28 10.12 -7.55
CA CYS A 13 -5.18 9.17 -8.21
C CYS A 13 -4.78 7.68 -8.13
N THR A 14 -3.80 7.29 -7.31
CA THR A 14 -3.35 5.89 -7.17
C THR A 14 -4.24 5.03 -6.27
N GLY A 15 -5.17 5.64 -5.53
CA GLY A 15 -6.14 4.95 -4.69
C GLY A 15 -5.85 4.99 -3.19
N LYS A 16 -4.98 5.88 -2.70
CA LYS A 16 -4.69 6.09 -1.28
C LYS A 16 -5.96 6.37 -0.47
N SER A 17 -6.71 7.41 -0.86
CA SER A 17 -7.97 7.80 -0.19
C SER A 17 -9.04 6.71 -0.29
N THR A 18 -9.05 5.93 -1.39
CA THR A 18 -9.95 4.78 -1.51
C THR A 18 -9.62 3.70 -0.48
N MET A 19 -8.32 3.42 -0.28
CA MET A 19 -7.85 2.49 0.76
C MET A 19 -8.16 3.03 2.17
N TYR A 20 -7.92 4.33 2.40
CA TYR A 20 -8.26 4.99 3.65
C TYR A 20 -9.73 4.80 4.01
N HIS A 21 -10.64 5.07 3.07
CA HIS A 21 -12.08 4.87 3.29
C HIS A 21 -12.44 3.41 3.49
N LYS A 22 -11.81 2.49 2.76
CA LYS A 22 -12.04 1.06 2.95
C LYS A 22 -11.62 0.59 4.35
N ILE A 23 -10.47 1.03 4.85
CA ILE A 23 -10.02 0.72 6.22
C ILE A 23 -10.97 1.32 7.26
N ARG A 24 -11.43 2.57 7.06
CA ARG A 24 -12.43 3.21 7.93
C ARG A 24 -13.72 2.40 8.02
N ASP A 25 -14.14 1.85 6.90
CA ASP A 25 -15.43 1.20 6.75
C ASP A 25 -15.35 -0.33 6.93
N LEU A 26 -14.23 -0.87 7.45
CA LEU A 26 -14.04 -2.31 7.70
C LEU A 26 -15.13 -2.93 8.60
N LYS A 27 -15.75 -2.15 9.48
CA LYS A 27 -16.82 -2.60 10.37
C LYS A 27 -18.21 -2.56 9.69
N LYS A 28 -18.32 -2.03 8.48
CA LYS A 28 -19.58 -1.97 7.73
C LYS A 28 -19.68 -3.17 6.78
N GLU A 29 -20.80 -3.88 6.84
CA GLU A 29 -21.07 -5.03 5.98
C GLU A 29 -21.21 -4.64 4.49
N ASP A 30 -21.65 -3.41 4.20
CA ASP A 30 -21.92 -2.89 2.86
C ASP A 30 -20.91 -1.81 2.44
N TYR A 31 -19.65 -2.18 2.19
CA TYR A 31 -18.72 -1.27 1.55
C TYR A 31 -19.06 -1.12 0.06
N THR A 32 -19.47 0.08 -0.35
CA THR A 32 -19.66 0.41 -1.78
C THR A 32 -18.50 1.26 -2.29
N PHE A 33 -17.87 0.78 -3.37
CA PHE A 33 -16.80 1.52 -4.03
C PHE A 33 -17.34 2.83 -4.66
N ASP A 34 -16.93 3.98 -4.13
CA ASP A 34 -17.28 5.27 -4.74
C ASP A 34 -16.35 5.57 -5.93
N LYS A 35 -16.94 5.71 -7.12
CA LYS A 35 -16.22 6.02 -8.36
C LYS A 35 -15.82 7.49 -8.49
N ARG A 36 -16.36 8.36 -7.64
CA ARG A 36 -16.09 9.80 -7.72
C ARG A 36 -14.71 10.09 -7.15
N TYR A 37 -13.85 10.65 -7.99
CA TYR A 37 -12.57 11.15 -7.52
C TYR A 37 -12.75 12.50 -6.83
N LYS A 38 -12.25 12.60 -5.60
CA LYS A 38 -12.07 13.85 -4.88
C LYS A 38 -10.60 13.96 -4.49
N ALA A 39 -9.95 15.03 -4.90
CA ALA A 39 -8.57 15.28 -4.48
C ALA A 39 -8.50 15.49 -2.97
N THR A 40 -7.50 14.91 -2.30
CA THR A 40 -7.16 15.22 -0.93
C THR A 40 -6.41 16.54 -0.91
N ASP A 41 -6.92 17.55 -0.19
CA ASP A 41 -6.33 18.90 -0.22
C ASP A 41 -4.94 18.94 0.41
N GLU A 42 -4.78 18.39 1.60
CA GLU A 42 -3.50 18.27 2.30
C GLU A 42 -3.27 16.85 2.82
N PHE A 43 -4.04 16.44 3.81
CA PHE A 43 -4.07 15.09 4.36
C PHE A 43 -5.39 14.85 5.08
N ASP A 44 -5.77 13.56 5.20
CA ASP A 44 -6.81 13.09 6.09
C ASP A 44 -6.19 12.18 7.16
N PHE A 45 -6.74 12.24 8.37
CA PHE A 45 -6.26 11.47 9.51
C PHE A 45 -7.41 10.75 10.19
N MET A 46 -7.18 9.48 10.57
CA MET A 46 -8.06 8.77 11.49
C MET A 46 -7.28 7.87 12.43
N ARG A 47 -7.80 7.72 13.64
CA ARG A 47 -7.43 6.64 14.55
C ARG A 47 -8.46 5.54 14.44
N VAL A 48 -8.03 4.34 14.15
CA VAL A 48 -8.91 3.19 13.96
C VAL A 48 -8.38 1.96 14.68
N GLU A 49 -9.29 1.24 15.32
CA GLU A 49 -9.03 -0.07 15.93
C GLU A 49 -9.27 -1.16 14.89
N ILE A 50 -8.25 -1.97 14.68
CA ILE A 50 -8.26 -3.08 13.72
C ILE A 50 -8.25 -4.40 14.49
N LYS A 51 -9.24 -5.25 14.26
CA LYS A 51 -9.28 -6.61 14.78
C LYS A 51 -8.29 -7.49 14.01
N THR A 52 -7.44 -8.19 14.72
CA THR A 52 -6.41 -9.03 14.12
C THR A 52 -6.30 -10.38 14.84
N SER A 53 -5.58 -11.32 14.22
CA SER A 53 -5.29 -12.64 14.79
C SER A 53 -4.47 -12.60 16.09
N ILE A 54 -3.82 -11.47 16.39
CA ILE A 54 -3.01 -11.27 17.60
C ILE A 54 -3.67 -10.33 18.61
N GLY A 55 -4.94 -9.97 18.39
CA GLY A 55 -5.72 -9.05 19.20
C GLY A 55 -6.03 -7.73 18.49
N ASP A 56 -6.68 -6.82 19.19
CA ASP A 56 -7.06 -5.53 18.64
C ASP A 56 -5.84 -4.58 18.61
N ILE A 57 -5.58 -3.99 17.44
CA ILE A 57 -4.45 -3.09 17.20
C ILE A 57 -4.98 -1.70 16.88
N MET A 58 -4.45 -0.68 17.56
CA MET A 58 -4.75 0.71 17.25
C MET A 58 -3.79 1.27 16.20
N ILE A 59 -4.29 1.81 15.11
CA ILE A 59 -3.49 2.49 14.09
C ILE A 59 -3.91 3.94 13.90
N ASP A 60 -2.93 4.79 13.68
CA ASP A 60 -3.06 6.17 13.24
C ASP A 60 -2.82 6.21 11.73
N LEU A 61 -3.88 6.22 10.94
CA LEU A 61 -3.81 6.17 9.48
C LEU A 61 -3.83 7.58 8.89
N TRP A 62 -2.82 7.87 8.06
CA TRP A 62 -2.63 9.15 7.39
C TRP A 62 -2.78 8.98 5.89
N ASP A 63 -3.82 9.59 5.29
CA ASP A 63 -3.96 9.71 3.83
C ASP A 63 -3.36 11.02 3.37
N THR A 64 -2.34 10.97 2.51
CA THR A 64 -1.62 12.17 2.07
C THR A 64 -2.00 12.57 0.65
N ALA A 65 -2.03 13.88 0.39
CA ALA A 65 -2.19 14.40 -0.96
C ALA A 65 -1.07 13.90 -1.88
N GLY A 66 -1.44 13.33 -3.02
CA GLY A 66 -0.50 12.79 -4.01
C GLY A 66 -0.09 13.79 -5.09
N GLN A 67 -0.30 15.10 -4.87
CA GLN A 67 0.02 16.11 -5.88
C GLN A 67 1.52 16.43 -5.88
N GLU A 68 2.16 16.22 -7.01
CA GLU A 68 3.60 16.39 -7.26
C GLU A 68 4.10 17.84 -7.00
N ASN A 69 3.23 18.82 -7.02
CA ASN A 69 3.57 20.26 -6.98
C ASN A 69 3.58 20.90 -5.58
N ARG A 70 3.20 20.18 -4.52
CA ARG A 70 3.26 20.72 -3.16
C ARG A 70 4.60 20.35 -2.53
N GLY A 71 5.49 21.34 -2.40
CA GLY A 71 6.90 21.26 -2.02
C GLY A 71 7.30 20.14 -1.06
N GLY A 72 8.45 19.51 -1.32
CA GLY A 72 8.96 18.33 -0.61
C GLY A 72 8.98 18.42 0.92
N LYS A 73 9.06 19.62 1.51
CA LYS A 73 9.07 19.83 2.97
C LYS A 73 7.76 19.40 3.66
N LEU A 74 6.61 19.61 3.03
CA LEU A 74 5.31 19.23 3.60
C LEU A 74 5.14 17.72 3.59
N ARG A 75 5.57 17.06 2.50
CA ARG A 75 5.58 15.59 2.37
C ARG A 75 6.47 14.93 3.42
N ASP A 76 7.63 15.51 3.71
CA ASP A 76 8.55 15.03 4.75
C ASP A 76 7.90 15.08 6.14
N ALA A 77 7.11 16.13 6.42
CA ALA A 77 6.41 16.27 7.69
C ALA A 77 5.41 15.12 7.95
N TYR A 78 4.71 14.64 6.92
CA TYR A 78 3.77 13.52 7.06
C TYR A 78 4.50 12.21 7.34
N LEU A 79 5.68 12.00 6.77
CA LEU A 79 6.47 10.79 6.99
C LEU A 79 7.13 10.73 8.38
N LYS A 80 7.41 11.87 9.01
CA LYS A 80 8.07 11.90 10.32
C LYS A 80 7.30 11.09 11.36
N GLY A 81 8.02 10.21 12.04
CA GLY A 81 7.45 9.33 13.06
C GLY A 81 6.53 8.24 12.52
N ALA A 82 6.55 7.93 11.23
CA ALA A 82 5.84 6.79 10.69
C ALA A 82 6.46 5.48 11.18
N ASP A 83 5.62 4.56 11.67
CA ASP A 83 6.00 3.19 11.99
C ASP A 83 5.96 2.29 10.74
N GLY A 84 5.12 2.64 9.73
CA GLY A 84 5.04 1.93 8.46
C GLY A 84 4.54 2.83 7.32
N VAL A 85 4.90 2.50 6.08
CA VAL A 85 4.48 3.24 4.89
C VAL A 85 3.86 2.29 3.87
N ILE A 86 2.68 2.64 3.35
CA ILE A 86 2.10 1.99 2.17
C ILE A 86 2.28 2.95 0.99
N LEU A 87 3.15 2.58 0.06
CA LEU A 87 3.47 3.36 -1.12
C LEU A 87 2.64 2.89 -2.31
N PHE A 88 1.75 3.75 -2.79
CA PHE A 88 0.82 3.44 -3.87
C PHE A 88 1.30 3.88 -5.23
N TYR A 89 1.03 3.04 -6.25
CA TYR A 89 1.07 3.41 -7.66
C TYR A 89 -0.11 2.81 -8.42
N ASP A 90 -0.47 3.39 -9.56
CA ASP A 90 -1.48 2.87 -10.48
C ASP A 90 -0.79 1.95 -11.49
N VAL A 91 -1.18 0.67 -11.54
CA VAL A 91 -0.54 -0.32 -12.45
C VAL A 91 -0.83 -0.02 -13.92
N SER A 92 -1.91 0.70 -14.21
CA SER A 92 -2.28 1.12 -15.57
C SER A 92 -1.57 2.39 -16.04
N GLU A 93 -0.83 3.08 -15.14
CA GLU A 93 -0.16 4.35 -15.41
C GLU A 93 1.37 4.21 -15.28
N LYS A 94 2.07 4.15 -16.42
CA LYS A 94 3.52 3.94 -16.47
C LYS A 94 4.31 4.99 -15.68
N LYS A 95 3.86 6.26 -15.71
CA LYS A 95 4.51 7.35 -15.00
C LYS A 95 4.46 7.14 -13.50
N SER A 96 3.31 6.73 -12.96
CA SER A 96 3.13 6.43 -11.55
C SER A 96 4.10 5.33 -11.07
N ALA A 97 4.28 4.29 -11.89
CA ALA A 97 5.25 3.23 -11.59
C ALA A 97 6.70 3.71 -11.66
N ALA A 98 7.02 4.59 -12.61
CA ALA A 98 8.37 5.16 -12.77
C ALA A 98 8.78 6.07 -11.61
N ASN A 99 7.81 6.67 -10.90
CA ASN A 99 8.05 7.55 -9.75
C ASN A 99 8.36 6.77 -8.45
N ILE A 100 8.12 5.47 -8.38
CA ILE A 100 8.34 4.65 -7.17
C ILE A 100 9.75 4.80 -6.57
N PRO A 101 10.85 4.76 -7.34
CA PRO A 101 12.19 4.94 -6.78
C PRO A 101 12.37 6.29 -6.08
N GLU A 102 11.82 7.37 -6.62
CA GLU A 102 11.88 8.70 -5.99
C GLU A 102 11.14 8.72 -4.66
N TRP A 103 9.91 8.19 -4.63
CA TRP A 103 9.12 8.07 -3.41
C TRP A 103 9.83 7.22 -2.34
N LEU A 104 10.40 6.07 -2.72
CA LEU A 104 11.18 5.23 -1.82
C LEU A 104 12.42 5.94 -1.26
N ASN A 105 13.13 6.69 -2.09
CA ASN A 105 14.28 7.48 -1.65
C ASN A 105 13.86 8.55 -0.63
N GLN A 106 12.71 9.19 -0.84
CA GLN A 106 12.15 10.14 0.13
C GLN A 106 11.81 9.47 1.46
N VAL A 107 11.12 8.31 1.44
CA VAL A 107 10.82 7.54 2.65
C VAL A 107 12.09 7.17 3.41
N LYS A 108 13.09 6.60 2.71
CA LYS A 108 14.38 6.23 3.31
C LYS A 108 15.12 7.40 3.95
N ARG A 109 15.07 8.57 3.31
CA ARG A 109 15.71 9.79 3.81
C ARG A 109 15.06 10.30 5.08
N VAL A 110 13.73 10.25 5.17
CA VAL A 110 12.97 10.84 6.29
C VAL A 110 12.79 9.87 7.45
N VAL A 111 12.53 8.60 7.16
CA VAL A 111 12.29 7.53 8.15
C VAL A 111 13.08 6.27 7.78
N PRO A 112 14.40 6.30 7.99
CA PRO A 112 15.26 5.17 7.63
C PRO A 112 14.85 3.91 8.42
N GLY A 113 14.84 2.77 7.73
CA GLY A 113 14.54 1.47 8.34
C GLY A 113 13.05 1.17 8.56
N VAL A 114 12.15 2.08 8.22
CA VAL A 114 10.71 1.83 8.31
C VAL A 114 10.29 0.73 7.32
N PRO A 115 9.42 -0.23 7.70
CA PRO A 115 8.88 -1.18 6.76
C PRO A 115 7.98 -0.50 5.71
N VAL A 116 8.13 -0.89 4.44
CA VAL A 116 7.39 -0.32 3.31
C VAL A 116 6.66 -1.41 2.53
N ALA A 117 5.35 -1.28 2.41
CA ALA A 117 4.57 -2.03 1.45
C ALA A 117 4.40 -1.21 0.17
N VAL A 118 4.93 -1.67 -0.95
CA VAL A 118 4.70 -1.05 -2.25
C VAL A 118 3.46 -1.70 -2.87
N VAL A 119 2.45 -0.91 -3.17
CA VAL A 119 1.15 -1.39 -3.60
C VAL A 119 0.79 -0.88 -4.98
N GLY A 120 0.80 -1.76 -5.96
CA GLY A 120 0.26 -1.54 -7.30
C GLY A 120 -1.24 -1.77 -7.31
N ASN A 121 -2.01 -0.70 -7.34
CA ASN A 121 -3.46 -0.75 -7.33
C ASN A 121 -4.05 -0.73 -8.75
N LYS A 122 -5.33 -1.02 -8.86
CA LYS A 122 -6.14 -1.09 -10.08
C LYS A 122 -5.71 -2.23 -11.01
N SER A 123 -5.30 -3.36 -10.44
CA SER A 123 -4.93 -4.56 -11.21
C SER A 123 -6.10 -5.11 -12.05
N ASP A 124 -7.34 -4.73 -11.73
CA ASP A 124 -8.54 -5.01 -12.54
C ASP A 124 -8.51 -4.38 -13.94
N LYS A 125 -7.61 -3.44 -14.19
CA LYS A 125 -7.41 -2.82 -15.51
C LYS A 125 -6.38 -3.54 -16.40
N LEU A 126 -5.64 -4.49 -15.84
CA LEU A 126 -4.62 -5.26 -16.55
C LEU A 126 -5.20 -6.59 -17.03
N ASN A 127 -4.81 -7.03 -18.23
CA ASN A 127 -5.03 -8.42 -18.63
C ASN A 127 -4.04 -9.36 -17.90
N GLU A 128 -4.27 -10.68 -17.98
CA GLU A 128 -3.45 -11.66 -17.25
C GLU A 128 -1.94 -11.62 -17.63
N LEU A 129 -1.63 -11.36 -18.90
CA LEU A 129 -0.24 -11.26 -19.38
C LEU A 129 0.46 -10.01 -18.84
N ASP A 130 -0.24 -8.86 -18.90
CA ASP A 130 0.27 -7.60 -18.36
C ASP A 130 0.46 -7.67 -16.84
N GLN A 131 -0.38 -8.41 -16.12
CA GLN A 131 -0.23 -8.66 -14.70
C GLN A 131 1.07 -9.42 -14.40
N CYS A 132 1.35 -10.50 -15.15
CA CYS A 132 2.57 -11.29 -15.00
C CYS A 132 3.84 -10.49 -15.28
N GLU A 133 3.88 -9.72 -16.38
CA GLU A 133 5.04 -8.89 -16.71
C GLU A 133 5.25 -7.76 -15.72
N SER A 134 4.16 -7.12 -15.28
CA SER A 134 4.21 -6.03 -14.29
C SER A 134 4.77 -6.49 -12.96
N VAL A 135 4.41 -7.68 -12.49
CA VAL A 135 4.97 -8.26 -11.25
C VAL A 135 6.46 -8.55 -11.41
N LYS A 136 6.85 -9.28 -12.47
CA LYS A 136 8.24 -9.71 -12.70
C LYS A 136 9.21 -8.53 -12.87
N LEU A 137 8.85 -7.55 -13.70
CA LEU A 137 9.69 -6.37 -13.94
C LEU A 137 9.92 -5.55 -12.67
N ARG A 138 8.96 -5.48 -11.78
CA ARG A 138 9.02 -4.65 -10.57
C ARG A 138 9.69 -5.34 -9.41
N GLU A 139 9.49 -6.65 -9.23
CA GLU A 139 10.27 -7.42 -8.25
C GLU A 139 11.77 -7.35 -8.56
N CYS A 140 12.15 -7.50 -9.84
CA CYS A 140 13.55 -7.38 -10.26
C CYS A 140 14.12 -5.98 -10.02
N ASN A 141 13.39 -4.92 -10.30
CA ASN A 141 13.87 -3.55 -10.15
C ASN A 141 13.91 -3.10 -8.68
N LEU A 142 12.87 -3.41 -7.90
CA LEU A 142 12.83 -3.06 -6.48
C LEU A 142 13.87 -3.82 -5.65
N GLN A 143 14.15 -5.08 -5.95
CA GLN A 143 15.21 -5.85 -5.28
C GLN A 143 16.62 -5.34 -5.63
N ARG A 144 16.83 -4.90 -6.89
CA ARG A 144 18.12 -4.41 -7.35
C ARG A 144 18.46 -3.03 -6.79
N ASP A 145 17.47 -2.13 -6.71
CA ASP A 145 17.71 -0.71 -6.37
C ASP A 145 17.62 -0.43 -4.87
N VAL A 146 17.07 -1.34 -4.06
CA VAL A 146 16.62 -0.99 -2.72
C VAL A 146 17.35 -1.72 -1.59
N GLY A 147 18.05 -2.81 -1.84
CA GLY A 147 18.94 -3.44 -0.82
C GLY A 147 18.37 -3.67 0.59
N HIS A 148 17.05 -3.55 0.81
CA HIS A 148 16.40 -3.62 2.10
C HIS A 148 15.43 -4.80 2.20
N SER A 149 15.61 -5.63 3.22
CA SER A 149 14.77 -6.78 3.56
C SER A 149 13.33 -6.44 3.97
N GLN A 150 13.02 -5.16 4.17
CA GLN A 150 11.72 -4.69 4.69
C GLN A 150 10.83 -4.01 3.64
N ILE A 151 11.11 -4.19 2.35
CA ILE A 151 10.26 -3.70 1.27
C ILE A 151 9.64 -4.88 0.54
N LYS A 152 8.32 -4.88 0.41
CA LYS A 152 7.57 -5.89 -0.33
C LYS A 152 6.59 -5.25 -1.28
N ASN A 153 6.43 -5.84 -2.47
CA ASN A 153 5.51 -5.36 -3.49
C ASN A 153 4.26 -6.25 -3.58
N PHE A 154 3.11 -5.61 -3.76
CA PHE A 154 1.81 -6.26 -3.89
C PHE A 154 1.05 -5.67 -5.08
N LEU A 155 0.34 -6.50 -5.82
CA LEU A 155 -0.66 -6.05 -6.79
C LEU A 155 -2.05 -6.28 -6.24
N ILE A 156 -2.87 -5.22 -6.23
CA ILE A 156 -4.22 -5.27 -5.68
C ILE A 156 -5.23 -4.61 -6.60
N SER A 157 -6.51 -4.94 -6.40
CA SER A 157 -7.64 -4.13 -6.83
C SER A 157 -8.50 -3.79 -5.63
N ILE A 158 -8.50 -2.53 -5.21
CA ILE A 158 -9.38 -2.08 -4.13
C ILE A 158 -10.85 -2.17 -4.59
N LYS A 159 -11.11 -1.93 -5.87
CA LYS A 159 -12.44 -2.01 -6.46
C LYS A 159 -13.04 -3.41 -6.36
N ASN A 160 -12.24 -4.46 -6.64
CA ASN A 160 -12.69 -5.85 -6.66
C ASN A 160 -12.38 -6.58 -5.35
N ASP A 161 -11.71 -5.93 -4.40
CA ASP A 161 -11.22 -6.51 -3.14
C ASP A 161 -10.32 -7.74 -3.33
N THR A 162 -9.40 -7.65 -4.25
CA THR A 162 -8.50 -8.74 -4.63
C THR A 162 -7.04 -8.35 -4.54
N HIS A 163 -6.16 -9.35 -4.39
CA HIS A 163 -4.73 -9.20 -4.63
C HIS A 163 -4.22 -10.34 -5.53
N ILE A 164 -3.08 -10.10 -6.17
CA ILE A 164 -2.40 -11.08 -6.99
C ILE A 164 -1.16 -11.53 -6.24
N VAL A 165 -1.09 -12.83 -5.95
CA VAL A 165 0.08 -13.44 -5.33
C VAL A 165 1.01 -13.92 -6.44
N SER A 166 2.23 -13.37 -6.51
CA SER A 166 3.30 -13.99 -7.28
C SER A 166 3.90 -15.11 -6.43
N ASN A 167 3.64 -16.37 -6.78
CA ASN A 167 4.40 -17.47 -6.21
C ASN A 167 5.82 -17.42 -6.77
N SER A 168 6.77 -16.97 -5.94
CA SER A 168 8.20 -16.88 -6.26
C SER A 168 8.91 -18.25 -6.34
N SER A 169 8.18 -19.33 -6.54
CA SER A 169 8.80 -20.59 -6.95
C SER A 169 9.04 -20.54 -8.46
N PHE A 170 10.30 -20.45 -8.84
CA PHE A 170 10.82 -20.59 -10.19
C PHE A 170 9.93 -21.52 -11.04
N TRP A 171 9.35 -20.99 -12.14
CA TRP A 171 8.68 -21.73 -13.20
C TRP A 171 7.26 -22.26 -12.95
N SER A 172 6.39 -21.58 -12.23
CA SER A 172 4.95 -21.89 -12.29
C SER A 172 4.14 -20.68 -12.73
N SER A 173 3.47 -20.82 -13.87
CA SER A 173 2.57 -19.83 -14.48
C SER A 173 1.17 -19.80 -13.83
N LYS A 174 1.03 -20.19 -12.58
CA LYS A 174 -0.24 -20.13 -11.86
C LYS A 174 -0.30 -18.87 -10.98
N ILE A 175 -1.05 -17.90 -11.44
CA ILE A 175 -1.54 -16.80 -10.61
C ILE A 175 -2.71 -17.35 -9.81
N THR A 176 -2.56 -17.40 -8.50
CA THR A 176 -3.65 -17.80 -7.61
C THR A 176 -4.31 -16.54 -7.07
N TYR A 177 -5.60 -16.39 -7.29
CA TYR A 177 -6.41 -15.33 -6.70
C TYR A 177 -6.91 -15.82 -5.35
N GLU A 178 -6.45 -15.25 -4.25
CA GLU A 178 -7.07 -15.42 -2.95
C GLU A 178 -8.04 -14.27 -2.69
N VAL A 179 -9.30 -14.62 -2.43
CA VAL A 179 -10.41 -13.67 -2.31
C VAL A 179 -10.91 -13.68 -0.87
N GLU A 180 -10.21 -13.01 0.02
CA GLU A 180 -10.79 -12.50 1.26
C GLU A 180 -9.99 -11.26 1.71
N ARG A 181 -10.63 -10.07 1.63
CA ARG A 181 -10.00 -8.76 1.97
C ARG A 181 -8.61 -8.55 1.34
N GLY A 182 -8.43 -9.10 0.14
CA GLY A 182 -7.14 -9.21 -0.53
C GLY A 182 -6.44 -7.88 -0.77
N CYS A 183 -7.18 -6.78 -0.92
CA CYS A 183 -6.57 -5.47 -1.09
C CYS A 183 -5.85 -4.94 0.16
N LEU A 184 -6.09 -5.50 1.35
CA LEU A 184 -5.46 -5.07 2.61
C LEU A 184 -4.14 -5.78 2.92
N ILE A 185 -3.65 -6.64 2.04
CA ILE A 185 -2.43 -7.42 2.24
C ILE A 185 -1.19 -6.56 2.56
N GLY A 186 -1.12 -5.35 2.01
CA GLY A 186 -0.06 -4.40 2.33
C GLY A 186 -0.08 -3.94 3.79
N LEU A 187 -1.27 -3.75 4.37
CA LEU A 187 -1.44 -3.42 5.78
C LEU A 187 -1.08 -4.61 6.67
N GLU A 188 -1.54 -5.82 6.34
CA GLU A 188 -1.19 -7.04 7.07
C GLU A 188 0.34 -7.27 7.10
N TYR A 189 1.01 -7.04 5.97
CA TYR A 189 2.47 -7.10 5.89
C TYR A 189 3.16 -6.11 6.84
N LEU A 190 2.72 -4.85 6.86
CA LEU A 190 3.30 -3.85 7.77
C LEU A 190 3.08 -4.24 9.23
N LEU A 191 1.87 -4.60 9.61
CA LEU A 191 1.55 -5.01 10.97
C LEU A 191 2.34 -6.25 11.38
N SER A 192 2.53 -7.22 10.48
CA SER A 192 3.35 -8.41 10.74
C SER A 192 4.81 -8.05 11.05
N ASN A 193 5.38 -7.07 10.34
CA ASN A 193 6.74 -6.59 10.61
C ASN A 193 6.81 -5.83 11.95
N LEU A 194 5.84 -4.96 12.23
CA LEU A 194 5.83 -4.13 13.43
C LEU A 194 5.66 -4.93 14.73
N TYR A 195 4.96 -6.04 14.66
CA TYR A 195 4.70 -6.89 15.83
C TYR A 195 5.54 -8.18 15.84
N ASN A 196 6.46 -8.37 14.88
CA ASN A 196 7.28 -9.57 14.72
C ASN A 196 6.47 -10.87 14.76
N ASN A 197 5.27 -10.85 14.18
CA ASN A 197 4.32 -11.95 14.19
C ASN A 197 3.50 -11.95 12.89
N THR A 198 2.99 -13.11 12.50
CA THR A 198 2.05 -13.18 11.37
C THR A 198 0.71 -12.59 11.79
N VAL A 199 0.38 -11.43 11.27
CA VAL A 199 -0.86 -10.71 11.54
C VAL A 199 -1.83 -10.92 10.38
N LYS A 200 -3.05 -11.37 10.69
CA LYS A 200 -4.19 -11.43 9.77
C LYS A 200 -5.29 -10.51 10.27
N LEU A 201 -5.92 -9.79 9.37
CA LEU A 201 -7.07 -8.96 9.70
C LEU A 201 -8.32 -9.85 9.87
N ALA A 202 -9.09 -9.58 10.91
CA ALA A 202 -10.29 -10.34 11.24
C ALA A 202 -11.54 -9.79 10.53
#